data_c5e123b919f99a08f348884e9f264b38
#
_entry.id   c5e123b919f99a08f348884e9f264b38
#
_cell.length_a   1.000
_cell.length_b   1.000
_cell.length_c   1.000
_cell.angle_alpha   90.00
_cell.angle_beta   90.00
_cell.angle_gamma   90.00
#
_symmetry.space_group_name_H-M   'P 1'
#
loop_
_entity.id
_entity.type
_entity.pdbx_description
1 polymer ?
#
loop_
_entity_poly.entity_id
_entity_poly.type
_entity_poly.pdbx_seq_one_letter_code
_entity_poly.pdbx_strand_id
1 'polypeptide(L)' 'MKHFFAATLVGLTIVAAVSTSASAFQCLARSANGASGWGSGLIFERAQAFAMRRCIRAGGTLQGNSCYIAYCR' A
#
# COMPACT_ATOMS: atom_id res chain seq x y z
N MET A 1 43.37 2.15 1.54
CA MET A 1 42.66 1.28 2.27
C MET A 1 41.27 1.70 2.59
N LYS A 2 40.96 2.90 2.69
CA LYS A 2 39.59 3.26 2.99
C LYS A 2 38.82 3.63 1.78
N HIS A 3 39.27 3.36 0.65
CA HIS A 3 38.61 3.85 -0.56
C HIS A 3 37.48 2.99 -1.02
N PHE A 4 37.42 1.80 -0.59
CA PHE A 4 36.38 0.91 -1.04
C PHE A 4 35.01 1.24 -0.44
N PHE A 5 34.94 2.13 0.50
CA PHE A 5 33.65 2.49 1.07
C PHE A 5 32.73 3.14 0.07
N ALA A 6 33.26 3.94 -0.81
CA ALA A 6 32.45 4.71 -1.73
C ALA A 6 31.57 3.83 -2.59
N ALA A 7 32.09 2.73 -3.04
CA ALA A 7 31.32 1.86 -3.91
C ALA A 7 30.09 1.33 -3.21
N THR A 8 30.22 1.03 -1.96
CA THR A 8 29.11 0.48 -1.21
C THR A 8 27.96 1.47 -1.10
N LEU A 9 28.29 2.71 -0.88
CA LEU A 9 27.28 3.73 -0.73
C LEU A 9 26.49 3.93 -2.00
N VAL A 10 27.14 3.86 -3.12
CA VAL A 10 26.48 4.05 -4.39
C VAL A 10 25.41 2.98 -4.60
N GLY A 11 25.74 1.76 -4.27
CA GLY A 11 24.80 0.68 -4.41
C GLY A 11 23.54 0.88 -3.61
N LEU A 12 23.69 1.37 -2.40
CA LEU A 12 22.52 1.60 -1.55
C LEU A 12 21.60 2.66 -2.11
N THR A 13 22.17 3.68 -2.67
CA THR A 13 21.36 4.74 -3.23
C THR A 13 20.48 4.25 -4.38
N ILE A 14 21.03 3.42 -5.21
CA ILE A 14 20.28 2.90 -6.35
C ILE A 14 19.11 2.06 -5.90
N VAL A 15 19.32 1.24 -4.90
CA VAL A 15 18.25 0.39 -4.39
C VAL A 15 17.10 1.23 -3.87
N ALA A 16 17.40 2.28 -3.15
CA ALA A 16 16.35 3.14 -2.62
C ALA A 16 15.51 3.76 -3.72
N ALA A 17 16.15 4.17 -4.80
CA ALA A 17 15.42 4.78 -5.90
C ALA A 17 14.45 3.79 -6.55
N VAL A 18 14.85 2.55 -6.68
CA VAL A 18 14.02 1.56 -7.32
C VAL A 18 12.74 1.29 -6.53
N SER A 19 12.83 1.35 -5.22
CA SER A 19 11.69 0.95 -4.40
C SER A 19 10.55 1.95 -4.39
N THR A 20 10.66 3.08 -5.07
CA THR A 20 9.66 4.12 -4.94
C THR A 20 8.60 4.13 -6.02
N SER A 21 8.65 3.25 -7.00
CA SER A 21 7.79 3.37 -8.16
C SER A 21 6.76 2.26 -8.29
N ALA A 22 6.33 1.69 -7.19
CA ALA A 22 5.61 0.44 -7.26
C ALA A 22 4.13 0.56 -7.56
N SER A 23 3.47 1.68 -7.29
CA SER A 23 2.03 1.71 -7.47
C SER A 23 1.58 3.06 -7.96
N ALA A 24 0.55 3.05 -8.83
CA ALA A 24 -0.06 4.26 -9.35
C ALA A 24 -1.23 4.72 -8.50
N PHE A 25 -1.90 3.81 -7.83
CA PHE A 25 -3.09 4.13 -7.05
C PHE A 25 -2.98 3.55 -5.65
N GLN A 26 -3.49 4.29 -4.69
CA GLN A 26 -3.64 3.82 -3.32
C GLN A 26 -5.05 4.15 -2.87
N CYS A 27 -5.73 3.18 -2.29
CA CYS A 27 -7.09 3.37 -1.81
C CYS A 27 -7.18 2.98 -0.35
N LEU A 28 -8.02 3.67 0.38
CA LEU A 28 -8.30 3.35 1.77
C LEU A 28 -9.73 2.86 1.89
N ALA A 29 -9.90 1.69 2.47
CA ALA A 29 -11.22 1.17 2.81
C ALA A 29 -11.41 1.27 4.30
N ARG A 30 -12.63 1.56 4.71
CA ARG A 30 -13.00 1.68 6.12
C ARG A 30 -14.32 0.99 6.37
N SER A 31 -14.60 0.76 7.63
CA SER A 31 -15.90 0.25 8.04
C SER A 31 -16.38 0.95 9.30
N ALA A 32 -17.67 0.81 9.59
CA ALA A 32 -18.27 1.48 10.72
C ALA A 32 -17.70 1.02 12.05
N ASN A 33 -17.18 -0.18 12.13
CA ASN A 33 -16.61 -0.69 13.38
C ASN A 33 -15.15 -0.30 13.57
N GLY A 34 -14.60 0.54 12.72
CA GLY A 34 -13.23 1.01 12.88
C GLY A 34 -12.20 0.23 12.12
N ALA A 35 -12.58 -0.85 11.45
CA ALA A 35 -11.64 -1.58 10.62
C ALA A 35 -11.24 -0.74 9.41
N SER A 36 -10.03 -0.93 8.94
CA SER A 36 -9.56 -0.21 7.77
C SER A 36 -8.47 -1.01 7.08
N GLY A 37 -8.20 -0.63 5.83
CA GLY A 37 -7.14 -1.27 5.09
C GLY A 37 -6.73 -0.42 3.89
N TRP A 38 -5.44 -0.38 3.64
CA TRP A 38 -4.88 0.29 2.46
C TRP A 38 -4.61 -0.74 1.39
N GLY A 39 -4.91 -0.37 0.16
CA GLY A 39 -4.56 -1.19 -0.99
C GLY A 39 -3.90 -0.35 -2.05
N SER A 40 -3.00 -0.94 -2.79
CA SER A 40 -2.29 -0.25 -3.85
C SER A 40 -2.20 -1.13 -5.08
N GLY A 41 -2.02 -0.51 -6.23
CA GLY A 41 -1.90 -1.24 -7.48
C GLY A 41 -1.72 -0.31 -8.65
N LEU A 42 -1.37 -0.89 -9.78
CA LEU A 42 -1.21 -0.12 -11.00
C LEU A 42 -2.54 0.20 -11.68
N ILE A 43 -3.57 -0.52 -11.32
CA ILE A 43 -4.92 -0.34 -11.87
C ILE A 43 -5.83 0.05 -10.71
N PHE A 44 -6.70 1.02 -10.96
CA PHE A 44 -7.58 1.56 -9.93
C PHE A 44 -8.41 0.46 -9.26
N GLU A 45 -9.01 -0.42 -10.06
CA GLU A 45 -9.84 -1.49 -9.51
C GLU A 45 -9.06 -2.44 -8.62
N ARG A 46 -7.80 -2.67 -8.93
CA ARG A 46 -6.99 -3.54 -8.10
C ARG A 46 -6.66 -2.90 -6.77
N ALA A 47 -6.38 -1.61 -6.78
CA ALA A 47 -6.13 -0.89 -5.53
C ALA A 47 -7.35 -0.95 -4.63
N GLN A 48 -8.54 -0.78 -5.20
CA GLN A 48 -9.77 -0.88 -4.43
C GLN A 48 -9.98 -2.29 -3.89
N ALA A 49 -9.75 -3.30 -4.70
CA ALA A 49 -9.96 -4.68 -4.27
C ALA A 49 -9.03 -5.05 -3.12
N PHE A 50 -7.77 -4.64 -3.19
CA PHE A 50 -6.85 -4.93 -2.10
C PHE A 50 -7.23 -4.18 -0.83
N ALA A 51 -7.66 -2.93 -0.96
CA ALA A 51 -8.09 -2.16 0.20
C ALA A 51 -9.27 -2.82 0.90
N MET A 52 -10.25 -3.23 0.13
CA MET A 52 -11.42 -3.91 0.67
C MET A 52 -11.04 -5.21 1.36
N ARG A 53 -10.18 -5.98 0.74
CA ARG A 53 -9.74 -7.25 1.32
C ARG A 53 -9.05 -7.05 2.65
N ARG A 54 -8.20 -6.05 2.74
CA ARG A 54 -7.51 -5.77 3.98
C ARG A 54 -8.43 -5.23 5.06
N CYS A 55 -9.41 -4.44 4.66
CA CYS A 55 -10.41 -3.96 5.61
C CYS A 55 -11.19 -5.13 6.20
N ILE A 56 -11.57 -6.09 5.38
CA ILE A 56 -12.29 -7.26 5.85
C ILE A 56 -11.42 -8.09 6.80
N ARG A 57 -10.15 -8.24 6.49
CA ARG A 57 -9.24 -8.96 7.39
C ARG A 57 -9.06 -8.26 8.72
N ALA A 58 -9.17 -6.95 8.72
CA ALA A 58 -9.00 -6.18 9.94
C ALA A 58 -10.26 -6.17 10.80
N GLY A 59 -11.31 -6.86 10.40
CA GLY A 59 -12.51 -6.96 11.20
C GLY A 59 -13.76 -6.42 10.55
N GLY A 60 -13.65 -5.82 9.38
CA GLY A 60 -14.82 -5.38 8.64
C GLY A 60 -15.54 -6.56 8.02
N THR A 61 -16.72 -6.31 7.51
CA THR A 61 -17.51 -7.35 6.88
C THR A 61 -18.14 -6.81 5.61
N LEU A 62 -18.79 -7.69 4.88
CA LEU A 62 -19.58 -7.29 3.73
C LEU A 62 -21.04 -7.01 4.11
N GLN A 63 -21.39 -7.23 5.37
CA GLN A 63 -22.73 -7.00 5.87
C GLN A 63 -22.61 -6.31 7.22
N GLY A 64 -23.60 -5.56 7.59
CA GLY A 64 -23.58 -4.85 8.86
C GLY A 64 -22.52 -3.76 8.88
N ASN A 65 -21.33 -4.07 9.37
CA ASN A 65 -20.21 -3.15 9.37
C ASN A 65 -19.41 -3.31 8.09
N SER A 66 -20.04 -3.08 6.97
CA SER A 66 -19.40 -3.37 5.69
C SER A 66 -18.29 -2.38 5.37
N CYS A 67 -17.25 -2.88 4.73
CA CYS A 67 -16.17 -2.06 4.25
C CYS A 67 -16.61 -1.28 3.02
N TYR A 68 -16.10 -0.07 2.91
CA TYR A 68 -16.34 0.77 1.74
C TYR A 68 -15.06 1.54 1.43
N ILE A 69 -14.92 1.97 0.19
CA ILE A 69 -13.77 2.75 -0.20
C ILE A 69 -13.98 4.18 0.26
N ALA A 70 -13.14 4.63 1.17
CA ALA A 70 -13.25 5.98 1.70
C ALA A 70 -12.68 7.00 0.71
N TYR A 71 -11.51 6.73 0.17
CA TYR A 71 -10.93 7.55 -0.87
C TYR A 71 -9.74 6.84 -1.50
N CYS A 72 -9.33 7.34 -2.65
CA CYS A 72 -8.13 6.87 -3.35
C CYS A 72 -7.27 8.06 -3.74
N ARG A 73 -5.98 7.81 -3.89
CA ARG A 73 -5.04 8.86 -4.29
C ARG A 73 -3.90 8.30 -5.16
#